data_3d2bd6435ebf230a72b0179debfe2f21
#
_entry.id   3d2bd6435ebf230a72b0179debfe2f21
#
_cell.length_a   1.000
_cell.length_b   1.000
_cell.length_c   1.000
_cell.angle_alpha   90.00
_cell.angle_beta   90.00
_cell.angle_gamma   90.00
#
_symmetry.space_group_name_H-M   'P 1'
#
loop_
_entity.id
_entity.type
_entity.pdbx_description
1 polymer ?
#
loop_
_entity_poly.entity_id
_entity_poly.type
_entity_poly.pdbx_seq_one_letter_code
_entity_poly.pdbx_strand_id
1 'polypeptide(L)' 'MASKNILTVYNSDRSMWENKKEGSSTPVSSHHTKNNALDRAEKVAEKSKVEHFIHGKDGKIQERNSYGNDPFPPRG' A
#
# COMPACT_ATOMS: atom_id res chain seq x y z
N MET A 1 -16.31 1.94 -11.06
CA MET A 1 -14.97 2.48 -11.24
C MET A 1 -14.00 1.74 -10.34
N ALA A 2 -12.89 1.31 -10.87
CA ALA A 2 -11.94 0.55 -10.08
C ALA A 2 -11.17 1.44 -9.14
N SER A 3 -10.94 0.96 -7.93
CA SER A 3 -10.11 1.67 -6.97
C SER A 3 -8.65 1.54 -7.38
N LYS A 4 -7.86 2.53 -6.98
CA LYS A 4 -6.44 2.52 -7.26
C LYS A 4 -5.71 1.63 -6.25
N ASN A 5 -4.65 1.00 -6.69
CA ASN A 5 -3.80 0.22 -5.80
C ASN A 5 -3.10 1.12 -4.79
N ILE A 6 -2.66 0.53 -3.69
CA ILE A 6 -1.99 1.27 -2.63
C ILE A 6 -0.49 0.98 -2.69
N LEU A 7 0.31 2.03 -2.57
CA LEU A 7 1.76 1.92 -2.56
C LEU A 7 2.28 2.42 -1.22
N THR A 8 3.11 1.61 -0.57
CA THR A 8 3.80 2.05 0.64
C THR A 8 5.24 2.37 0.24
N VAL A 9 5.62 3.63 0.37
CA VAL A 9 6.93 4.11 -0.09
C VAL A 9 7.60 4.91 1.02
N TYR A 10 8.92 4.99 0.94
CA TYR A 10 9.69 5.79 1.90
C TYR A 10 10.01 7.15 1.29
N ASN A 11 9.70 8.19 2.03
CA ASN A 11 10.02 9.57 1.62
C ASN A 11 11.24 10.01 2.41
N SER A 12 12.40 10.01 1.76
CA SER A 12 13.63 10.34 2.44
C SER A 12 13.73 11.81 2.82
N ASP A 13 13.05 12.68 2.07
CA ASP A 13 13.05 14.10 2.39
C ASP A 13 12.38 14.37 3.73
N ARG A 14 11.37 13.60 4.04
CA ARG A 14 10.62 13.77 5.27
C ARG A 14 10.93 12.69 6.31
N SER A 15 11.74 11.72 5.93
CA SER A 15 12.07 10.58 6.80
C SER A 15 10.81 9.89 7.30
N MET A 16 9.86 9.69 6.40
CA MET A 16 8.59 9.07 6.74
C MET A 16 8.18 8.05 5.70
N TRP A 17 7.41 7.06 6.15
CA TRP A 17 6.80 6.10 5.26
C TRP A 17 5.42 6.62 4.88
N GLU A 18 5.13 6.60 3.59
CA GLU A 18 3.87 7.13 3.07
C GLU A 18 3.09 6.06 2.34
N ASN A 19 1.78 6.10 2.50
CA ASN A 19 0.89 5.27 1.73
C ASN A 19 0.21 6.15 0.69
N LYS A 20 0.33 5.78 -0.58
CA LYS A 20 -0.22 6.55 -1.68
C LYS A 20 -1.11 5.67 -2.53
N LYS A 21 -2.07 6.29 -3.17
CA LYS A 21 -2.81 5.60 -4.21
C LYS A 21 -2.03 5.71 -5.51
N GLU A 22 -2.07 4.64 -6.29
CA GLU A 22 -1.37 4.60 -7.56
C GLU A 22 -1.80 5.77 -8.43
N GLY A 23 -0.81 6.47 -8.98
CA GLY A 23 -1.09 7.62 -9.83
C GLY A 23 -1.30 8.92 -9.09
N SER A 24 -1.31 8.91 -7.77
CA SER A 24 -1.50 10.12 -6.97
C SER A 24 -0.19 10.54 -6.33
N SER A 25 0.06 11.85 -6.31
CA SER A 25 1.24 12.38 -5.65
C SER A 25 0.99 12.71 -4.19
N THR A 26 -0.27 12.74 -3.78
CA THR A 26 -0.64 13.08 -2.41
C THR A 26 -0.80 11.82 -1.59
N PRO A 27 -0.09 11.69 -0.46
CA PRO A 27 -0.21 10.47 0.36
C PRO A 27 -1.57 10.39 1.05
N VAL A 28 -2.05 9.17 1.18
CA VAL A 28 -3.26 8.89 1.96
C VAL A 28 -2.94 9.04 3.44
N SER A 29 -1.75 8.61 3.83
CA SER A 29 -1.31 8.71 5.22
C SER A 29 0.22 8.69 5.26
N SER A 30 0.77 9.17 6.37
CA SER A 30 2.22 9.19 6.57
C SER A 30 2.52 8.67 7.97
N HIS A 31 3.62 7.93 8.10
CA HIS A 31 3.96 7.27 9.36
C HIS A 31 5.47 7.28 9.57
N HIS A 32 5.88 7.33 10.83
CA HIS A 32 7.30 7.34 11.17
C HIS A 32 7.95 5.98 10.99
N THR A 33 7.18 4.91 11.10
CA THR A 33 7.72 3.57 10.97
C THR A 33 7.05 2.82 9.83
N LYS A 34 7.80 1.88 9.25
CA LYS A 34 7.28 1.05 8.19
C LYS A 34 6.11 0.18 8.68
N ASN A 35 6.25 -0.36 9.90
CA ASN A 35 5.20 -1.21 10.44
C ASN A 35 3.87 -0.49 10.56
N ASN A 36 3.90 0.75 11.03
CA ASN A 36 2.67 1.52 11.15
C ASN A 36 2.07 1.83 9.77
N ALA A 37 2.94 2.13 8.80
CA ALA A 37 2.48 2.38 7.44
C ALA A 37 1.84 1.14 6.84
N LEU A 38 2.47 -0.02 7.05
CA LEU A 38 1.95 -1.26 6.49
C LEU A 38 0.60 -1.62 7.11
N ASP A 39 0.47 -1.41 8.41
CA ASP A 39 -0.78 -1.71 9.10
C ASP A 39 -1.92 -0.87 8.53
N ARG A 40 -1.67 0.40 8.32
CA ARG A 40 -2.69 1.29 7.75
C ARG A 40 -3.00 0.93 6.31
N ALA A 41 -1.96 0.67 5.52
CA ALA A 41 -2.13 0.36 4.10
C ALA A 41 -2.91 -0.92 3.90
N GLU A 42 -2.67 -1.91 4.76
CA GLU A 42 -3.36 -3.17 4.69
C GLU A 42 -4.87 -2.97 4.86
N LYS A 43 -5.24 -2.16 5.84
CA LYS A 43 -6.65 -1.90 6.10
C LYS A 43 -7.31 -1.16 4.94
N VAL A 44 -6.60 -0.19 4.37
CA VAL A 44 -7.12 0.55 3.23
C VAL A 44 -7.27 -0.35 2.01
N ALA A 45 -6.26 -1.18 1.77
CA ALA A 45 -6.27 -2.07 0.61
C ALA A 45 -7.37 -3.12 0.73
N GLU A 46 -7.56 -3.67 1.93
CA GLU A 46 -8.62 -4.64 2.17
C GLU A 46 -9.99 -4.02 1.93
N LYS A 47 -10.18 -2.81 2.44
CA LYS A 47 -11.47 -2.13 2.31
C LYS A 47 -11.76 -1.79 0.87
N SER A 48 -10.74 -1.38 0.13
CA SER A 48 -10.90 -0.99 -1.27
C SER A 48 -10.78 -2.19 -2.21
N LYS A 49 -10.36 -3.34 -1.71
CA LYS A 49 -10.18 -4.56 -2.49
C LYS A 49 -9.23 -4.32 -3.64
N VAL A 50 -8.04 -3.83 -3.31
CA VAL A 50 -7.00 -3.55 -4.29
C VAL A 50 -5.72 -4.23 -3.88
N GLU A 51 -4.68 -4.08 -4.70
CA GLU A 51 -3.36 -4.61 -4.39
C GLU A 51 -2.57 -3.59 -3.59
N HIS A 52 -1.67 -4.11 -2.78
CA HIS A 52 -0.80 -3.29 -1.95
C HIS A 52 0.65 -3.62 -2.30
N PHE A 53 1.36 -2.62 -2.82
CA PHE A 53 2.77 -2.76 -3.19
C PHE A 53 3.63 -2.13 -2.11
N ILE A 54 4.57 -2.89 -1.58
CA ILE A 54 5.43 -2.42 -0.52
C ILE A 54 6.83 -2.20 -1.07
N HIS A 55 7.31 -0.96 -0.95
CA HIS A 55 8.64 -0.60 -1.44
C HIS A 55 9.63 -0.53 -0.29
N GLY A 56 10.91 -0.77 -0.59
CA GLY A 56 11.98 -0.54 0.36
C GLY A 56 12.43 0.90 0.31
N LYS A 57 13.40 1.24 1.17
CA LYS A 57 13.95 2.60 1.17
C LYS A 57 14.68 2.93 -0.12
N ASP A 58 15.09 1.90 -0.86
CA ASP A 58 15.76 2.09 -2.15
C ASP A 58 14.78 2.30 -3.30
N GLY A 59 13.48 2.27 -3.01
CA GLY A 59 12.46 2.48 -4.01
C GLY A 59 12.04 1.26 -4.79
N LYS A 60 12.63 0.11 -4.49
CA LYS A 60 12.30 -1.12 -5.21
C LYS A 60 11.18 -1.85 -4.50
N ILE A 61 10.32 -2.50 -5.29
CA ILE A 61 9.22 -3.28 -4.74
C ILE A 61 9.77 -4.51 -4.04
N GLN A 62 9.44 -4.65 -2.76
CA GLN A 62 9.88 -5.78 -1.97
C GLN A 62 8.79 -6.83 -1.80
N GLU A 63 7.55 -6.40 -1.84
CA GLU A 63 6.45 -7.31 -1.57
C GLU A 63 5.18 -6.79 -2.20
N ARG A 64 4.28 -7.70 -2.56
CA ARG A 64 2.99 -7.35 -3.12
C ARG A 64 1.93 -8.25 -2.49
N ASN A 65 0.88 -7.64 -1.99
CA ASN A 65 -0.24 -8.36 -1.41
C ASN A 65 -1.52 -8.01 -2.15
N SER A 66 -2.32 -9.01 -2.45
CA SER A 66 -3.57 -8.82 -3.18
C SER A 66 -4.74 -9.02 -2.23
N TYR A 67 -5.64 -8.06 -2.21
CA TYR A 67 -6.81 -8.12 -1.34
C TYR A 67 -8.13 -8.12 -2.08
N GLY A 68 -8.11 -7.85 -3.36
CA GLY A 68 -9.35 -7.65 -4.08
C GLY A 68 -9.66 -8.69 -5.11
N ASN A 69 -8.71 -9.49 -5.44
CA ASN A 69 -8.86 -10.45 -6.48
C ASN A 69 -9.19 -11.80 -5.91
N ASP A 70 -10.23 -11.84 -5.13
CA ASP A 70 -10.60 -13.03 -4.43
C ASP A 70 -11.65 -13.76 -5.22
N PRO A 71 -11.32 -14.86 -5.73
CA PRO A 71 -12.33 -15.62 -6.42
C PRO A 71 -13.25 -16.19 -5.42
N PHE A 72 -13.45 -16.31 -5.22
CA PHE A 72 -14.08 -17.01 -4.37
C PHE A 72 -13.93 -18.22 -4.36
N PRO A 73 -14.10 -18.59 -4.09
CA PRO A 73 -13.93 -19.22 -3.11
C PRO A 73 -12.79 -19.71 -3.12
N PRO A 74 -12.53 -19.45 -2.92
CA PRO A 74 -11.52 -19.66 -2.90
C PRO A 74 -10.97 -20.77 -2.81
N ARG A 75 -10.80 -20.79 -2.90
CA ARG A 75 -10.30 -21.52 -2.69
C ARG A 75 -10.35 -22.05 -1.87
N GLY A 76 -10.79 -22.01 -1.98
CA GLY A 76 -10.99 -22.46 -1.10
C GLY A 76 -10.81 -22.82 -0.70
#